data_05daf772141e945f2c897395fed0f66f
#
_entry.id   05daf772141e945f2c897395fed0f66f
#
_cell.length_a   1.000
_cell.length_b   1.000
_cell.length_c   1.000
_cell.angle_alpha   90.00
_cell.angle_beta   90.00
_cell.angle_gamma   90.00
#
_symmetry.space_group_name_H-M   'P 1'
#
loop_
_entity.id
_entity.type
_entity.pdbx_description
1 polymer ?
#
loop_
_entity_poly.entity_id
_entity_poly.type
_entity_poly.pdbx_seq_one_letter_code
_entity_poly.pdbx_strand_id
1 'polypeptide(L)'
;MTNIRVEKDADGIVTLTWDMPGRSMNVLSEDSIAEYSKAAMDAIADPGVKGVVVTSGKPAFIAGADLSMLEKQTSAASKAGVSETERAKAVYENLMAFNLTLRKIEKGGKPFVAAVNGLALGGGLEVALACHTRIVADDPKIQLGLVEAKVGLMPGAGGTQRMARLMGTGAALPLMLEGRTLAPAAALKGGLVHKVVPAADLIAEAKALIKSGQAKAVQPWDEKGFKLPGGDPYHPAGN
;
A
#
# COMPACT_ATOMS: atom_id res chain seq x y z
N MET A 1 -15.27 18.29 -2.55
CA MET A 1 -14.31 18.02 -1.45
C MET A 1 -13.45 16.88 -1.93
N THR A 2 -12.12 16.97 -1.78
CA THR A 2 -11.18 15.95 -2.26
C THR A 2 -10.94 14.88 -1.19
N ASN A 3 -10.74 13.62 -1.61
CA ASN A 3 -10.40 12.51 -0.71
C ASN A 3 -8.91 12.51 -0.33
N ILE A 4 -8.08 13.11 -1.19
CA ILE A 4 -6.62 13.18 -1.03
C ILE A 4 -6.21 14.66 -0.97
N ARG A 5 -5.66 15.07 0.15
CA ARG A 5 -5.02 16.38 0.30
C ARG A 5 -3.57 16.28 -0.17
N VAL A 6 -3.14 17.21 -1.01
CA VAL A 6 -1.78 17.26 -1.59
C VAL A 6 -1.08 18.52 -1.11
N GLU A 7 0.04 18.37 -0.45
CA GLU A 7 0.85 19.47 0.09
C GLU A 7 2.31 19.27 -0.30
N LYS A 8 2.92 20.28 -0.96
CA LYS A 8 4.34 20.29 -1.30
C LYS A 8 5.06 21.31 -0.41
N ASP A 9 6.08 20.86 0.32
CA ASP A 9 6.87 21.75 1.18
C ASP A 9 8.05 22.39 0.44
N ALA A 10 8.76 23.29 1.15
CA ALA A 10 9.91 24.00 0.61
C ALA A 10 11.10 23.09 0.26
N ASP A 11 11.18 21.92 0.86
CA ASP A 11 12.21 20.90 0.56
C ASP A 11 11.90 20.10 -0.73
N GLY A 12 10.71 20.32 -1.32
CA GLY A 12 10.24 19.58 -2.49
C GLY A 12 9.66 18.21 -2.15
N ILE A 13 9.23 17.99 -0.90
CA ILE A 13 8.57 16.75 -0.49
C ILE A 13 7.06 16.94 -0.58
N VAL A 14 6.39 16.06 -1.31
CA VAL A 14 4.93 16.02 -1.39
C VAL A 14 4.38 15.12 -0.30
N THR A 15 3.40 15.60 0.44
CA THR A 15 2.61 14.79 1.38
C THR A 15 1.23 14.53 0.78
N LEU A 16 0.91 13.27 0.54
CA LEU A 16 -0.40 12.80 0.11
C LEU A 16 -1.15 12.29 1.34
N THR A 17 -2.12 13.08 1.79
CA THR A 17 -2.91 12.75 2.98
C THR A 17 -4.28 12.25 2.58
N TRP A 18 -4.57 10.99 2.84
CA TRP A 18 -5.92 10.43 2.74
C TRP A 18 -6.80 11.05 3.81
N ASP A 19 -7.87 11.74 3.41
CA ASP A 19 -8.77 12.42 4.34
C ASP A 19 -10.19 12.52 3.75
N MET A 20 -10.84 11.37 3.62
CA MET A 20 -12.16 11.24 2.97
C MET A 20 -13.23 12.01 3.75
N PRO A 21 -13.86 13.03 3.14
CA PRO A 21 -14.87 13.83 3.82
C PRO A 21 -16.10 13.00 4.17
N GLY A 22 -16.69 13.28 5.35
CA GLY A 22 -17.92 12.62 5.82
C GLY A 22 -17.74 11.15 6.24
N ARG A 23 -16.53 10.61 6.26
CA ARG A 23 -16.24 9.24 6.71
C ARG A 23 -15.36 9.26 7.96
N SER A 24 -15.60 8.32 8.87
CA SER A 24 -14.75 8.13 10.06
C SER A 24 -13.41 7.48 9.74
N MET A 25 -13.33 6.72 8.65
CA MET A 25 -12.12 6.03 8.18
C MET A 25 -11.94 6.22 6.67
N ASN A 26 -10.69 6.20 6.23
CA ASN A 26 -10.37 6.11 4.81
C ASN A 26 -10.57 4.69 4.30
N VAL A 27 -11.12 4.57 3.10
CA VAL A 27 -11.27 3.31 2.37
C VAL A 27 -10.89 3.51 0.90
N LEU A 28 -10.60 2.43 0.20
CA LEU A 28 -10.40 2.46 -1.25
C LEU A 28 -11.76 2.43 -1.94
N SER A 29 -12.19 3.58 -2.47
CA SER A 29 -13.33 3.74 -3.38
C SER A 29 -12.80 4.11 -4.78
N GLU A 30 -13.66 4.02 -5.80
CA GLU A 30 -13.29 4.40 -7.17
C GLU A 30 -12.70 5.82 -7.21
N ASP A 31 -13.37 6.79 -6.57
CA ASP A 31 -12.93 8.19 -6.54
C ASP A 31 -11.61 8.36 -5.78
N SER A 32 -11.47 7.75 -4.60
CA SER A 32 -10.24 7.88 -3.81
C SER A 32 -9.04 7.22 -4.47
N ILE A 33 -9.24 6.10 -5.16
CA ILE A 33 -8.22 5.43 -5.99
C ILE A 33 -7.82 6.33 -7.16
N ALA A 34 -8.80 6.93 -7.87
CA ALA A 34 -8.53 7.82 -8.99
C ALA A 34 -7.76 9.07 -8.56
N GLU A 35 -8.19 9.73 -7.47
CA GLU A 35 -7.51 10.90 -6.92
C GLU A 35 -6.08 10.58 -6.46
N TYR A 36 -5.90 9.47 -5.72
CA TYR A 36 -4.57 9.03 -5.28
C TYR A 36 -3.67 8.71 -6.47
N SER A 37 -4.20 7.99 -7.46
CA SER A 37 -3.45 7.64 -8.68
C SER A 37 -2.98 8.88 -9.40
N LYS A 38 -3.86 9.87 -9.58
CA LYS A 38 -3.53 11.14 -10.23
C LYS A 38 -2.45 11.88 -9.42
N ALA A 39 -2.65 12.07 -8.11
CA ALA A 39 -1.72 12.79 -7.25
C ALA A 39 -0.33 12.15 -7.22
N ALA A 40 -0.26 10.81 -7.19
CA ALA A 40 1.00 10.08 -7.23
C ALA A 40 1.71 10.25 -8.58
N MET A 41 0.98 10.18 -9.70
CA MET A 41 1.56 10.37 -11.03
C MET A 41 2.02 11.83 -11.25
N ASP A 42 1.25 12.82 -10.80
CA ASP A 42 1.65 14.22 -10.83
C ASP A 42 2.95 14.45 -10.02
N ALA A 43 3.03 13.87 -8.83
CA ALA A 43 4.25 13.97 -8.00
C ALA A 43 5.47 13.30 -8.65
N ILE A 44 5.28 12.17 -9.34
CA ILE A 44 6.35 11.50 -10.09
C ILE A 44 6.81 12.37 -11.26
N ALA A 45 5.89 13.00 -11.98
CA ALA A 45 6.17 13.81 -13.17
C ALA A 45 6.80 15.17 -12.85
N ASP A 46 6.55 15.74 -11.67
CA ASP A 46 7.06 17.07 -11.29
C ASP A 46 8.57 17.01 -10.95
N PRO A 47 9.47 17.62 -11.76
CA PRO A 47 10.90 17.59 -11.50
C PRO A 47 11.31 18.29 -10.19
N GLY A 48 10.47 19.16 -9.64
CA GLY A 48 10.68 19.82 -8.35
C GLY A 48 10.29 18.96 -7.14
N VAL A 49 9.77 17.73 -7.34
CA VAL A 49 9.46 16.79 -6.25
C VAL A 49 10.64 15.85 -6.03
N LYS A 50 11.14 15.81 -4.81
CA LYS A 50 12.27 14.94 -4.40
C LYS A 50 11.81 13.62 -3.76
N GLY A 51 10.58 13.55 -3.28
CA GLY A 51 9.99 12.36 -2.71
C GLY A 51 8.58 12.60 -2.19
N VAL A 52 7.91 11.54 -1.82
CA VAL A 52 6.49 11.54 -1.45
C VAL A 52 6.28 10.84 -0.11
N VAL A 53 5.54 11.48 0.78
CA VAL A 53 5.01 10.87 2.01
C VAL A 53 3.54 10.54 1.78
N VAL A 54 3.13 9.32 2.08
CA VAL A 54 1.73 8.88 2.05
C VAL A 54 1.25 8.64 3.47
N THR A 55 0.20 9.33 3.89
CA THR A 55 -0.32 9.27 5.25
C THR A 55 -1.83 9.46 5.30
N SER A 56 -2.41 9.55 6.51
CA SER A 56 -3.83 9.75 6.74
C SER A 56 -4.09 10.91 7.70
N GLY A 57 -5.13 11.70 7.41
CA GLY A 57 -5.68 12.70 8.30
C GLY A 57 -6.68 12.14 9.33
N LYS A 58 -6.88 10.82 9.36
CA LYS A 58 -7.81 10.12 10.25
C LYS A 58 -7.08 9.17 11.19
N PRO A 59 -7.74 8.68 12.27
CA PRO A 59 -7.12 7.72 13.20
C PRO A 59 -6.68 6.41 12.51
N ALA A 60 -7.38 5.97 11.47
CA ALA A 60 -6.95 4.85 10.63
C ALA A 60 -6.14 5.34 9.44
N PHE A 61 -5.13 4.57 8.99
CA PHE A 61 -4.44 4.85 7.75
C PHE A 61 -5.39 4.63 6.56
N ILE A 62 -5.67 3.38 6.20
CA ILE A 62 -6.70 3.00 5.21
C ILE A 62 -7.26 1.64 5.63
N ALA A 63 -8.58 1.55 5.81
CA ALA A 63 -9.24 0.37 6.38
C ALA A 63 -9.62 -0.72 5.35
N GLY A 64 -9.07 -0.66 4.15
CA GLY A 64 -9.33 -1.63 3.06
C GLY A 64 -10.23 -1.07 1.97
N ALA A 65 -10.81 -1.95 1.17
CA ALA A 65 -11.72 -1.58 0.08
C ALA A 65 -13.11 -1.17 0.62
N ASP A 66 -13.76 -0.26 -0.08
CA ASP A 66 -15.17 0.05 0.17
C ASP A 66 -16.04 -1.14 -0.25
N LEU A 67 -16.76 -1.72 0.71
CA LEU A 67 -17.62 -2.88 0.45
C LEU A 67 -18.69 -2.59 -0.60
N SER A 68 -19.21 -1.36 -0.64
CA SER A 68 -20.18 -0.94 -1.65
C SER A 68 -19.61 -0.94 -3.08
N MET A 69 -18.31 -0.67 -3.22
CA MET A 69 -17.60 -0.79 -4.50
C MET A 69 -17.52 -2.25 -4.94
N LEU A 70 -17.19 -3.16 -4.02
CA LEU A 70 -17.11 -4.60 -4.29
C LEU A 70 -18.48 -5.17 -4.69
N GLU A 71 -19.57 -4.77 -4.00
CA GLU A 71 -20.94 -5.16 -4.35
C GLU A 71 -21.35 -4.68 -5.74
N LYS A 72 -21.04 -3.42 -6.08
CA LYS A 72 -21.30 -2.86 -7.42
C LYS A 72 -20.56 -3.62 -8.52
N GLN A 73 -19.28 -3.94 -8.30
CA GLN A 73 -18.48 -4.71 -9.27
C GLN A 73 -19.06 -6.10 -9.47
N THR A 74 -19.47 -6.79 -8.40
CA THR A 74 -20.11 -8.10 -8.47
C THR A 74 -21.46 -8.03 -9.20
N SER A 75 -22.29 -7.02 -8.90
CA SER A 75 -23.59 -6.80 -9.54
C SER A 75 -23.45 -6.42 -11.02
N ALA A 76 -22.46 -5.61 -11.37
CA ALA A 76 -22.17 -5.25 -12.75
C ALA A 76 -21.72 -6.48 -13.58
N ALA A 77 -20.94 -7.36 -12.96
CA ALA A 77 -20.55 -8.64 -13.57
C ALA A 77 -21.74 -9.59 -13.82
N SER A 78 -22.86 -9.40 -13.12
CA SER A 78 -24.07 -10.25 -13.24
C SER A 78 -25.10 -9.70 -14.24
N LYS A 79 -24.82 -8.61 -14.98
CA LYS A 79 -25.76 -8.04 -15.95
C LYS A 79 -26.07 -9.04 -17.07
N ALA A 80 -27.38 -9.23 -17.35
CA ALA A 80 -27.84 -10.05 -18.45
C ALA A 80 -27.38 -9.49 -19.80
N GLY A 81 -27.00 -10.38 -20.75
CA GLY A 81 -26.62 -9.98 -22.09
C GLY A 81 -25.13 -9.69 -22.33
N VAL A 82 -24.30 -9.71 -21.29
CA VAL A 82 -22.84 -9.59 -21.42
C VAL A 82 -22.20 -10.97 -21.35
N SER A 83 -21.34 -11.31 -22.29
CA SER A 83 -20.64 -12.60 -22.31
C SER A 83 -19.70 -12.76 -21.11
N GLU A 84 -19.43 -14.01 -20.71
CA GLU A 84 -18.48 -14.29 -19.62
C GLU A 84 -17.09 -13.70 -19.90
N THR A 85 -16.63 -13.76 -21.13
CA THR A 85 -15.34 -13.22 -21.58
C THR A 85 -15.29 -11.70 -21.42
N GLU A 86 -16.35 -10.98 -21.80
CA GLU A 86 -16.40 -9.51 -21.64
C GLU A 86 -16.44 -9.10 -20.17
N ARG A 87 -17.14 -9.88 -19.34
CA ARG A 87 -17.13 -9.65 -17.87
C ARG A 87 -15.76 -9.86 -17.28
N ALA A 88 -15.12 -10.97 -17.59
CA ALA A 88 -13.78 -11.28 -17.11
C ALA A 88 -12.77 -10.22 -17.54
N LYS A 89 -12.87 -9.73 -18.78
CA LYS A 89 -12.03 -8.64 -19.29
C LYS A 89 -12.25 -7.35 -18.51
N ALA A 90 -13.49 -6.93 -18.27
CA ALA A 90 -13.80 -5.70 -17.54
C ALA A 90 -13.30 -5.77 -16.08
N VAL A 91 -13.49 -6.91 -15.41
CA VAL A 91 -12.95 -7.13 -14.04
C VAL A 91 -11.41 -7.06 -14.05
N TYR A 92 -10.77 -7.73 -15.00
CA TYR A 92 -9.32 -7.72 -15.15
C TYR A 92 -8.78 -6.30 -15.37
N GLU A 93 -9.36 -5.54 -16.30
CA GLU A 93 -8.92 -4.17 -16.61
C GLU A 93 -9.04 -3.24 -15.38
N ASN A 94 -10.14 -3.33 -14.63
CA ASN A 94 -10.36 -2.55 -13.42
C ASN A 94 -9.34 -2.90 -12.32
N LEU A 95 -9.11 -4.18 -12.05
CA LEU A 95 -8.13 -4.62 -11.06
C LEU A 95 -6.71 -4.27 -11.47
N MET A 96 -6.38 -4.42 -12.77
CA MET A 96 -5.05 -4.12 -13.28
C MET A 96 -4.73 -2.62 -13.28
N ALA A 97 -5.72 -1.74 -13.46
CA ALA A 97 -5.49 -0.30 -13.48
C ALA A 97 -4.82 0.19 -12.19
N PHE A 98 -5.32 -0.24 -11.04
CA PHE A 98 -4.73 0.15 -9.75
C PHE A 98 -3.38 -0.55 -9.49
N ASN A 99 -3.26 -1.83 -9.83
CA ASN A 99 -1.98 -2.56 -9.77
C ASN A 99 -0.88 -1.86 -10.59
N LEU A 100 -1.22 -1.43 -11.81
CA LEU A 100 -0.29 -0.69 -12.68
C LEU A 100 0.10 0.67 -12.08
N THR A 101 -0.84 1.38 -11.44
CA THR A 101 -0.54 2.62 -10.71
C THR A 101 0.45 2.36 -9.58
N LEU A 102 0.20 1.35 -8.73
CA LEU A 102 1.12 0.99 -7.66
C LEU A 102 2.49 0.58 -8.20
N ARG A 103 2.53 -0.14 -9.35
CA ARG A 103 3.79 -0.48 -9.99
C ARG A 103 4.53 0.73 -10.57
N LYS A 104 3.82 1.72 -11.10
CA LYS A 104 4.41 3.00 -11.54
C LYS A 104 5.01 3.78 -10.36
N ILE A 105 4.40 3.73 -9.18
CA ILE A 105 4.96 4.30 -7.94
C ILE A 105 6.32 3.65 -7.64
N GLU A 106 6.40 2.33 -7.67
CA GLU A 106 7.64 1.58 -7.42
C GLU A 106 8.76 1.87 -8.42
N LYS A 107 8.42 2.21 -9.67
CA LYS A 107 9.37 2.42 -10.77
C LYS A 107 9.55 3.89 -11.15
N GLY A 108 8.85 4.79 -10.48
CA GLY A 108 8.78 6.20 -10.87
C GLY A 108 10.03 7.04 -10.55
N GLY A 109 11.07 6.43 -9.96
CA GLY A 109 12.36 7.08 -9.71
C GLY A 109 12.35 8.09 -8.56
N LYS A 110 11.26 8.16 -7.78
CA LYS A 110 11.15 9.00 -6.57
C LYS A 110 10.83 8.13 -5.36
N PRO A 111 11.45 8.39 -4.19
CA PRO A 111 11.12 7.64 -2.98
C PRO A 111 9.71 7.97 -2.50
N PHE A 112 8.92 6.93 -2.26
CA PHE A 112 7.64 6.99 -1.56
C PHE A 112 7.80 6.38 -0.17
N VAL A 113 7.39 7.12 0.86
CA VAL A 113 7.42 6.67 2.25
C VAL A 113 5.98 6.62 2.78
N ALA A 114 5.52 5.42 3.14
CA ALA A 114 4.26 5.27 3.86
C ALA A 114 4.49 5.59 5.35
N ALA A 115 3.84 6.65 5.82
CA ALA A 115 3.80 7.06 7.22
C ALA A 115 2.47 6.57 7.82
N VAL A 116 2.48 5.35 8.34
CA VAL A 116 1.28 4.62 8.78
C VAL A 116 0.94 5.03 10.21
N ASN A 117 -0.05 5.89 10.35
CA ASN A 117 -0.48 6.45 11.63
C ASN A 117 -1.57 5.64 12.35
N GLY A 118 -2.09 4.58 11.73
CA GLY A 118 -3.20 3.81 12.26
C GLY A 118 -3.41 2.50 11.51
N LEU A 119 -4.61 1.94 11.67
CA LEU A 119 -5.03 0.69 11.02
C LEU A 119 -4.77 0.70 9.51
N ALA A 120 -4.06 -0.31 9.00
CA ALA A 120 -3.83 -0.51 7.57
C ALA A 120 -4.19 -1.94 7.17
N LEU A 121 -5.36 -2.12 6.58
CA LEU A 121 -5.90 -3.45 6.25
C LEU A 121 -6.13 -3.62 4.76
N GLY A 122 -5.96 -4.84 4.28
CA GLY A 122 -6.27 -5.23 2.91
C GLY A 122 -5.61 -4.29 1.89
N GLY A 123 -6.39 -3.76 0.95
CA GLY A 123 -5.92 -2.79 -0.02
C GLY A 123 -5.21 -1.57 0.58
N GLY A 124 -5.55 -1.17 1.82
CA GLY A 124 -4.85 -0.10 2.53
C GLY A 124 -3.41 -0.47 2.89
N LEU A 125 -3.17 -1.72 3.29
CA LEU A 125 -1.81 -2.22 3.44
C LEU A 125 -1.12 -2.37 2.08
N GLU A 126 -1.84 -2.74 1.02
CA GLU A 126 -1.26 -2.86 -0.33
C GLU A 126 -0.74 -1.52 -0.86
N VAL A 127 -1.42 -0.40 -0.55
CA VAL A 127 -0.92 0.97 -0.81
C VAL A 127 0.40 1.22 -0.07
N ALA A 128 0.46 0.87 1.22
CA ALA A 128 1.70 1.02 1.99
C ALA A 128 2.82 0.11 1.46
N LEU A 129 2.51 -1.13 1.06
CA LEU A 129 3.48 -2.08 0.50
C LEU A 129 4.08 -1.63 -0.83
N ALA A 130 3.35 -0.86 -1.62
CA ALA A 130 3.85 -0.27 -2.86
C ALA A 130 4.78 0.93 -2.64
N CYS A 131 4.77 1.54 -1.46
CA CYS A 131 5.77 2.54 -1.09
C CYS A 131 7.12 1.86 -0.85
N HIS A 132 8.23 2.56 -1.13
CA HIS A 132 9.59 2.02 -0.97
C HIS A 132 9.94 1.82 0.50
N THR A 133 9.54 2.74 1.36
CA THR A 133 9.76 2.68 2.81
C THR A 133 8.42 2.76 3.53
N ARG A 134 8.28 1.99 4.61
CA ARG A 134 7.12 1.98 5.51
C ARG A 134 7.61 2.25 6.91
N ILE A 135 7.08 3.30 7.52
CA ILE A 135 7.26 3.55 8.95
C ILE A 135 5.88 3.59 9.61
N VAL A 136 5.80 3.18 10.83
CA VAL A 136 4.52 3.07 11.56
C VAL A 136 4.62 3.73 12.92
N ALA A 137 3.54 4.35 13.37
CA ALA A 137 3.45 4.93 14.70
C ALA A 137 3.54 3.84 15.78
N ASP A 138 4.23 4.15 16.89
CA ASP A 138 4.34 3.25 18.05
C ASP A 138 3.04 3.30 18.87
N ASP A 139 2.05 2.58 18.39
CA ASP A 139 0.79 2.34 19.09
C ASP A 139 0.40 0.85 18.93
N PRO A 140 0.34 0.09 20.03
CA PRO A 140 0.02 -1.35 19.98
C PRO A 140 -1.39 -1.65 19.46
N LYS A 141 -2.28 -0.67 19.36
CA LYS A 141 -3.61 -0.80 18.78
C LYS A 141 -3.59 -0.84 17.26
N ILE A 142 -2.51 -0.36 16.62
CA ILE A 142 -2.37 -0.41 15.17
C ILE A 142 -2.26 -1.86 14.72
N GLN A 143 -3.02 -2.18 13.68
CA GLN A 143 -3.05 -3.50 13.05
C GLN A 143 -2.74 -3.36 11.56
N LEU A 144 -1.80 -4.15 11.09
CA LEU A 144 -1.32 -4.21 9.71
C LEU A 144 -1.58 -5.61 9.17
N GLY A 145 -2.35 -5.77 8.10
CA GLY A 145 -2.62 -7.10 7.57
C GLY A 145 -3.38 -7.13 6.24
N LEU A 146 -3.18 -8.21 5.52
CA LEU A 146 -3.98 -8.59 4.35
C LEU A 146 -5.08 -9.53 4.84
N VAL A 147 -6.26 -8.97 5.08
CA VAL A 147 -7.36 -9.64 5.79
C VAL A 147 -8.45 -10.17 4.86
N GLU A 148 -8.22 -10.13 3.57
CA GLU A 148 -9.19 -10.46 2.51
C GLU A 148 -9.77 -11.88 2.67
N ALA A 149 -8.97 -12.84 3.12
CA ALA A 149 -9.42 -14.22 3.36
C ALA A 149 -10.60 -14.31 4.35
N LYS A 150 -10.72 -13.37 5.30
CA LYS A 150 -11.84 -13.32 6.26
C LYS A 150 -13.18 -13.01 5.63
N VAL A 151 -13.18 -12.45 4.43
CA VAL A 151 -14.38 -12.11 3.66
C VAL A 151 -14.47 -12.87 2.33
N GLY A 152 -13.70 -13.98 2.20
CA GLY A 152 -13.74 -14.84 1.03
C GLY A 152 -13.06 -14.25 -0.21
N LEU A 153 -12.18 -13.28 -0.05
CA LEU A 153 -11.44 -12.62 -1.11
C LEU A 153 -9.94 -12.93 -1.05
N MET A 154 -9.22 -12.49 -2.05
CA MET A 154 -7.75 -12.44 -2.08
C MET A 154 -7.28 -10.99 -2.20
N PRO A 155 -6.07 -10.64 -1.70
CA PRO A 155 -5.47 -9.34 -1.92
C PRO A 155 -5.34 -9.04 -3.42
N GLY A 156 -5.98 -7.96 -3.88
CA GLY A 156 -6.15 -7.66 -5.31
C GLY A 156 -5.20 -6.62 -5.88
N ALA A 157 -4.49 -5.86 -5.04
CA ALA A 157 -3.59 -4.80 -5.47
C ALA A 157 -2.10 -5.14 -5.31
N GLY A 158 -1.76 -6.43 -5.39
CA GLY A 158 -0.38 -6.94 -5.40
C GLY A 158 0.22 -7.22 -4.03
N GLY A 159 -0.60 -7.23 -2.97
CA GLY A 159 -0.17 -7.54 -1.61
C GLY A 159 0.44 -8.92 -1.46
N THR A 160 -0.12 -9.93 -2.15
CA THR A 160 0.41 -11.29 -2.18
C THR A 160 1.86 -11.34 -2.65
N GLN A 161 2.20 -10.52 -3.62
CA GLN A 161 3.54 -10.47 -4.21
C GLN A 161 4.52 -9.66 -3.34
N ARG A 162 4.07 -8.50 -2.85
CA ARG A 162 4.94 -7.60 -2.09
C ARG A 162 5.22 -8.13 -0.69
N MET A 163 4.20 -8.64 0.01
CA MET A 163 4.37 -9.17 1.35
C MET A 163 5.30 -10.39 1.36
N ALA A 164 5.13 -11.32 0.41
CA ALA A 164 6.01 -12.47 0.28
C ALA A 164 7.47 -12.08 -0.04
N ARG A 165 7.68 -11.04 -0.87
CA ARG A 165 9.02 -10.54 -1.19
C ARG A 165 9.71 -9.83 -0.02
N LEU A 166 8.94 -9.24 0.90
CA LEU A 166 9.48 -8.56 2.08
C LEU A 166 9.78 -9.52 3.22
N MET A 167 8.88 -10.46 3.50
CA MET A 167 8.93 -11.32 4.69
C MET A 167 9.39 -12.76 4.38
N GLY A 168 9.44 -13.13 3.11
CA GLY A 168 9.56 -14.52 2.67
C GLY A 168 8.21 -15.23 2.62
N THR A 169 8.08 -16.21 1.74
CA THR A 169 6.82 -16.94 1.53
C THR A 169 6.36 -17.68 2.78
N GLY A 170 7.28 -18.31 3.50
CA GLY A 170 6.97 -19.08 4.72
C GLY A 170 6.33 -18.22 5.83
N ALA A 171 6.77 -16.97 5.99
CA ALA A 171 6.20 -16.05 6.98
C ALA A 171 4.92 -15.36 6.47
N ALA A 172 4.89 -14.98 5.19
CA ALA A 172 3.78 -14.22 4.61
C ALA A 172 2.53 -15.07 4.39
N LEU A 173 2.67 -16.30 3.86
CA LEU A 173 1.55 -17.14 3.46
C LEU A 173 0.55 -17.44 4.58
N PRO A 174 0.96 -17.88 5.80
CA PRO A 174 0.02 -18.11 6.90
C PRO A 174 -0.75 -16.85 7.30
N LEU A 175 -0.08 -15.68 7.29
CA LEU A 175 -0.73 -14.40 7.62
C LEU A 175 -1.84 -14.07 6.62
N MET A 176 -1.59 -14.27 5.33
CA MET A 176 -2.57 -13.99 4.27
C MET A 176 -3.72 -15.00 4.26
N LEU A 177 -3.42 -16.29 4.40
CA LEU A 177 -4.45 -17.36 4.39
C LEU A 177 -5.41 -17.26 5.57
N GLU A 178 -4.92 -16.84 6.74
CA GLU A 178 -5.72 -16.68 7.94
C GLU A 178 -6.25 -15.26 8.12
N GLY A 179 -5.83 -14.32 7.27
CA GLY A 179 -6.16 -12.91 7.40
C GLY A 179 -5.67 -12.31 8.73
N ARG A 180 -4.53 -12.76 9.24
CA ARG A 180 -3.95 -12.27 10.48
C ARG A 180 -3.34 -10.89 10.31
N THR A 181 -3.34 -10.13 11.41
CA THR A 181 -2.73 -8.81 11.49
C THR A 181 -1.50 -8.82 12.39
N LEU A 182 -0.61 -7.88 12.18
CA LEU A 182 0.58 -7.65 12.98
C LEU A 182 0.50 -6.28 13.67
N ALA A 183 0.83 -6.23 14.95
CA ALA A 183 1.10 -4.98 15.64
C ALA A 183 2.47 -4.40 15.17
N PRO A 184 2.75 -3.10 15.38
CA PRO A 184 3.95 -2.44 14.86
C PRO A 184 5.27 -3.17 15.17
N ALA A 185 5.47 -3.59 16.41
CA ALA A 185 6.68 -4.30 16.81
C ALA A 185 6.86 -5.66 16.10
N ALA A 186 5.75 -6.40 15.90
CA ALA A 186 5.77 -7.67 15.17
C ALA A 186 5.99 -7.44 13.66
N ALA A 187 5.40 -6.38 13.10
CA ALA A 187 5.61 -6.00 11.71
C ALA A 187 7.06 -5.57 11.43
N LEU A 188 7.70 -4.87 12.37
CA LEU A 188 9.11 -4.53 12.30
C LEU A 188 9.99 -5.78 12.36
N LYS A 189 9.76 -6.65 13.33
CA LYS A 189 10.50 -7.91 13.48
C LYS A 189 10.35 -8.82 12.25
N GLY A 190 9.18 -8.83 11.64
CA GLY A 190 8.88 -9.61 10.42
C GLY A 190 9.36 -8.98 9.12
N GLY A 191 9.96 -7.78 9.13
CA GLY A 191 10.42 -7.10 7.92
C GLY A 191 9.31 -6.46 7.08
N LEU A 192 8.07 -6.42 7.60
CA LEU A 192 6.94 -5.78 6.90
C LEU A 192 7.07 -4.27 6.90
N VAL A 193 7.59 -3.69 7.97
CA VAL A 193 7.88 -2.25 8.11
C VAL A 193 9.36 -2.02 8.45
N HIS A 194 9.86 -0.83 8.16
CA HIS A 194 11.28 -0.49 8.32
C HIS A 194 11.57 0.18 9.66
N LYS A 195 10.58 0.86 10.25
CA LYS A 195 10.77 1.59 11.51
C LYS A 195 9.45 1.75 12.24
N VAL A 196 9.53 1.73 13.58
CA VAL A 196 8.47 2.12 14.51
C VAL A 196 8.92 3.40 15.19
N VAL A 197 8.08 4.42 15.23
CA VAL A 197 8.43 5.75 15.74
C VAL A 197 7.28 6.33 16.57
N PRO A 198 7.54 7.25 17.52
CA PRO A 198 6.48 7.96 18.21
C PRO A 198 5.50 8.60 17.20
N ALA A 199 4.20 8.56 17.49
CA ALA A 199 3.18 9.07 16.57
C ALA A 199 3.38 10.56 16.23
N ALA A 200 3.87 11.35 17.19
CA ALA A 200 4.16 12.77 16.99
C ALA A 200 5.28 13.02 15.97
N ASP A 201 6.21 12.08 15.84
CA ASP A 201 7.40 12.21 14.99
C ASP A 201 7.22 11.59 13.59
N LEU A 202 6.10 10.89 13.37
CA LEU A 202 5.89 10.03 12.20
C LEU A 202 6.13 10.77 10.87
N ILE A 203 5.53 11.93 10.68
CA ILE A 203 5.68 12.70 9.43
C ILE A 203 7.07 13.33 9.31
N ALA A 204 7.61 13.86 10.40
CA ALA A 204 8.95 14.43 10.41
C ALA A 204 10.01 13.38 10.05
N GLU A 205 9.88 12.17 10.60
CA GLU A 205 10.77 11.06 10.33
C GLU A 205 10.64 10.57 8.87
N ALA A 206 9.41 10.46 8.33
CA ALA A 206 9.21 10.13 6.92
C ALA A 206 9.94 11.11 5.99
N LYS A 207 9.82 12.41 6.26
CA LYS A 207 10.52 13.45 5.51
C LYS A 207 12.04 13.40 5.70
N ALA A 208 12.52 13.11 6.91
CA ALA A 208 13.93 12.95 7.20
C ALA A 208 14.56 11.80 6.42
N LEU A 209 13.87 10.65 6.29
CA LEU A 209 14.31 9.51 5.49
C LEU A 209 14.46 9.86 4.00
N ILE A 210 13.57 10.69 3.46
CA ILE A 210 13.67 11.18 2.08
C ILE A 210 14.87 12.14 1.94
N LYS A 211 14.99 13.11 2.84
CA LYS A 211 16.04 14.15 2.81
C LYS A 211 17.43 13.57 2.96
N SER A 212 17.60 12.56 3.79
CA SER A 212 18.88 11.88 4.01
C SER A 212 19.27 10.88 2.90
N GLY A 213 18.35 10.59 1.96
CA GLY A 213 18.55 9.56 0.93
C GLY A 213 18.46 8.11 1.45
N GLN A 214 18.04 7.92 2.70
CA GLN A 214 17.81 6.57 3.26
C GLN A 214 16.57 5.89 2.64
N ALA A 215 15.54 6.68 2.30
CA ALA A 215 14.42 6.19 1.50
C ALA A 215 14.83 6.09 0.04
N LYS A 216 15.16 4.89 -0.43
CA LYS A 216 15.52 4.63 -1.83
C LYS A 216 14.28 4.68 -2.73
N ALA A 217 14.47 5.00 -4.01
CA ALA A 217 13.42 5.00 -5.04
C ALA A 217 13.38 3.67 -5.84
N VAL A 218 13.75 2.58 -5.20
CA VAL A 218 13.78 1.24 -5.79
C VAL A 218 13.33 0.22 -4.76
N GLN A 219 12.50 -0.71 -5.18
CA GLN A 219 12.07 -1.81 -4.32
C GLN A 219 13.15 -2.89 -4.27
N PRO A 220 13.30 -3.65 -3.17
CA PRO A 220 14.31 -4.69 -3.05
C PRO A 220 14.28 -5.70 -4.20
N TRP A 221 13.09 -6.08 -4.66
CA TRP A 221 12.90 -7.04 -5.76
C TRP A 221 13.20 -6.48 -7.17
N ASP A 222 13.45 -5.19 -7.27
CA ASP A 222 13.90 -4.53 -8.51
C ASP A 222 15.42 -4.33 -8.54
N GLU A 223 16.11 -4.62 -7.45
CA GLU A 223 17.57 -4.59 -7.38
C GLU A 223 18.17 -5.86 -7.98
N LYS A 224 19.30 -5.71 -8.68
CA LYS A 224 20.03 -6.85 -9.23
C LYS A 224 20.51 -7.77 -8.10
N GLY A 225 20.20 -9.06 -8.24
CA GLY A 225 20.61 -10.07 -7.25
C GLY A 225 19.69 -10.18 -6.03
N PHE A 226 18.49 -9.61 -6.10
CA PHE A 226 17.49 -9.83 -5.06
C PHE A 226 17.30 -11.32 -4.79
N LYS A 227 17.28 -11.68 -3.51
CA LYS A 227 16.96 -13.03 -3.04
C LYS A 227 15.75 -12.98 -2.14
N LEU A 228 14.81 -13.88 -2.36
CA LEU A 228 13.63 -14.00 -1.52
C LEU A 228 14.03 -14.39 -0.08
N PRO A 229 13.60 -13.67 0.95
CA PRO A 229 13.87 -14.06 2.33
C PRO A 229 13.37 -15.49 2.61
N GLY A 230 14.20 -16.32 3.24
CA GLY A 230 13.89 -17.73 3.44
C GLY A 230 14.04 -18.63 2.21
N GLY A 231 14.50 -18.08 1.06
CA GLY A 231 14.66 -18.83 -0.18
C GLY A 231 13.35 -19.02 -0.95
N ASP A 232 13.44 -19.68 -2.09
CA ASP A 232 12.31 -20.10 -2.92
C ASP A 232 12.23 -21.64 -2.97
N PRO A 233 11.13 -22.23 -3.54
CA PRO A 233 10.98 -23.70 -3.60
C PRO A 233 12.12 -24.46 -4.31
N TYR A 234 12.84 -23.78 -5.19
CA TYR A 234 13.94 -24.37 -5.96
C TYR A 234 15.31 -24.04 -5.37
N HIS A 235 15.38 -22.92 -4.62
CA HIS A 235 16.62 -22.43 -4.00
C HIS A 235 16.32 -22.09 -2.54
N PRO A 236 16.11 -23.09 -1.67
CA PRO A 236 15.93 -22.85 -0.25
C PRO A 236 17.14 -22.09 0.29
N ALA A 237 16.92 -21.13 1.18
CA ALA A 237 18.01 -20.45 1.85
C ALA A 237 18.89 -21.52 2.48
N GLY A 238 20.12 -21.62 2.03
CA GLY A 238 21.04 -22.64 2.47
C GLY A 238 21.20 -22.62 4.00
N ASN A 239 21.31 -23.80 4.55
CA ASN A 239 21.70 -24.03 5.93
C ASN A 239 23.06 -23.38 6.24
#